data_00cdf695b381142c020ac68293bae2fa
#
_entry.id   00cdf695b381142c020ac68293bae2fa
#
_cell.length_a   1.000
_cell.length_b   1.000
_cell.length_c   1.000
_cell.angle_alpha   90.00
_cell.angle_beta   90.00
_cell.angle_gamma   90.00
#
_symmetry.space_group_name_H-M   'P 1'
#
loop_
_entity.id
_entity.type
_entity.pdbx_description
1 polymer ?
#
loop_
_entity_poly.entity_id
_entity_poly.type
_entity_poly.pdbx_seq_one_letter_code
_entity_poly.pdbx_strand_id
1 'polypeptide(L)'
;MRKLLALFALAVLSTALGAHLLVASDQDVRGTTITIDSVIADADGFVVVHATDANGDLVLTPPLGVAYVAAGTHTDLEIALDPAELAKYAYHQGGAIVPMLHVDADGDRVYSFPNGPDVPVMVDGAMVITTVDLMLRPDLQVNDQVAAGGAVTIDTVVAAQDGFVVVHALDADGAMVLTPPLGVANVSAGVTRFVSVELDASVLAMYGYGDAPKAIVPMLHVDADGDGMYAFPDGPDVPVSDADGAIVAPLELGVAASGMASIAVGDGRLELGANGFAVTLASVTLTQPGFVALHAAEADGSLRVLPILGVSGHLEAGTHMNVTIPFGADQVASVGDTAFAMAHVDDGDGVYTFPMSDGPFFQDGVMLVEPLTLR
;
A
#
# COMPACT_ATOMS: atom_id res chain seq x y z
N MET A 1 12.53 8.58 45.38
CA MET A 1 11.45 9.54 45.61
C MET A 1 10.76 9.73 44.25
N ARG A 2 9.65 9.03 44.07
CA ARG A 2 8.83 9.10 42.82
C ARG A 2 8.05 10.39 42.85
N LYS A 3 8.26 11.25 41.85
CA LYS A 3 7.40 12.41 41.62
C LYS A 3 6.21 11.95 40.78
N LEU A 4 5.04 11.85 41.42
CA LEU A 4 3.75 11.78 40.75
C LEU A 4 3.53 13.13 40.04
N LEU A 5 3.43 13.14 38.73
CA LEU A 5 2.85 14.25 37.98
C LEU A 5 1.33 14.03 37.97
N ALA A 6 0.61 14.89 38.66
CA ALA A 6 -0.84 14.92 38.61
C ALA A 6 -1.27 15.59 37.32
N LEU A 7 -1.96 14.83 36.46
CA LEU A 7 -2.65 15.35 35.28
C LEU A 7 -3.89 16.11 35.74
N PHE A 8 -3.87 17.44 35.63
CA PHE A 8 -5.07 18.26 35.82
C PHE A 8 -5.87 18.23 34.50
N ALA A 9 -6.96 17.49 34.51
CA ALA A 9 -7.99 17.62 33.50
C ALA A 9 -8.75 18.94 33.72
N LEU A 10 -8.45 19.97 32.93
CA LEU A 10 -9.23 21.20 32.89
C LEU A 10 -10.34 21.02 31.87
N ALA A 11 -11.53 20.65 32.34
CA ALA A 11 -12.73 20.71 31.54
C ALA A 11 -13.15 22.20 31.40
N VAL A 12 -12.77 22.81 30.28
CA VAL A 12 -13.31 24.13 29.89
C VAL A 12 -14.55 23.90 29.04
N LEU A 13 -15.71 24.10 29.61
CA LEU A 13 -16.96 24.24 28.88
C LEU A 13 -16.95 25.65 28.26
N SER A 14 -16.49 25.81 27.01
CA SER A 14 -16.59 27.06 26.27
C SER A 14 -17.65 26.92 25.17
N THR A 15 -18.64 27.77 25.24
CA THR A 15 -19.61 28.00 24.18
C THR A 15 -18.93 28.61 22.98
N ALA A 16 -18.91 27.86 21.87
CA ALA A 16 -18.86 28.18 20.46
C ALA A 16 -18.22 29.52 20.03
N LEU A 17 -16.94 29.48 19.73
CA LEU A 17 -16.36 29.99 18.49
C LEU A 17 -15.40 28.88 18.05
N GLY A 18 -15.52 28.41 16.81
CA GLY A 18 -14.88 27.24 16.30
C GLY A 18 -13.44 27.02 16.78
N ALA A 19 -13.26 26.00 17.58
CA ALA A 19 -11.91 25.63 18.06
C ALA A 19 -11.44 24.43 17.26
N HIS A 20 -10.74 24.67 16.15
CA HIS A 20 -10.01 23.61 15.50
C HIS A 20 -8.80 23.21 16.36
N LEU A 21 -8.56 21.93 16.48
CA LEU A 21 -7.41 21.35 17.17
C LEU A 21 -6.89 20.15 16.39
N LEU A 22 -5.58 20.04 16.29
CA LEU A 22 -4.91 18.88 15.75
C LEU A 22 -3.71 18.57 16.63
N VAL A 23 -3.72 17.40 17.27
CA VAL A 23 -2.66 16.93 18.17
C VAL A 23 -2.22 15.55 17.73
N ALA A 24 -0.94 15.37 17.57
CA ALA A 24 -0.30 14.07 17.39
C ALA A 24 1.07 14.06 18.08
N SER A 25 1.40 12.95 18.69
CA SER A 25 2.70 12.72 19.33
C SER A 25 3.71 12.17 18.33
N ASP A 26 5.01 12.26 18.66
CA ASP A 26 6.07 11.57 17.92
C ASP A 26 5.83 10.07 17.91
N GLN A 27 6.12 9.41 16.80
CA GLN A 27 5.76 8.01 16.59
C GLN A 27 6.91 7.20 16.03
N ASP A 28 7.03 6.01 16.59
CA ASP A 28 7.93 4.96 16.17
C ASP A 28 7.06 3.75 15.85
N VAL A 29 6.74 3.55 14.57
CA VAL A 29 5.70 2.63 14.12
C VAL A 29 6.24 1.46 13.32
N ARG A 30 5.61 0.30 13.49
CA ARG A 30 5.75 -0.83 12.59
C ARG A 30 4.65 -0.73 11.52
N GLY A 31 5.00 -0.97 10.26
CA GLY A 31 4.10 -0.76 9.13
C GLY A 31 4.02 0.72 8.71
N THR A 32 2.90 1.11 8.15
CA THR A 32 2.72 2.41 7.50
C THR A 32 1.52 3.20 8.03
N THR A 33 0.98 2.84 9.19
CA THR A 33 -0.16 3.53 9.81
C THR A 33 0.30 4.38 10.98
N ILE A 34 -0.13 5.64 11.01
CA ILE A 34 0.08 6.57 12.13
C ILE A 34 -1.22 6.83 12.87
N THR A 35 -1.11 7.35 14.09
CA THR A 35 -2.27 7.75 14.91
C THR A 35 -2.23 9.25 15.18
N ILE A 36 -3.35 9.93 14.97
CA ILE A 36 -3.57 11.31 15.41
C ILE A 36 -4.31 11.27 16.75
N ASP A 37 -3.69 11.79 17.80
CA ASP A 37 -4.21 11.69 19.17
C ASP A 37 -5.57 12.36 19.34
N SER A 38 -5.75 13.54 18.73
CA SER A 38 -7.01 14.28 18.80
C SER A 38 -7.18 15.25 17.65
N VAL A 39 -8.40 15.29 17.10
CA VAL A 39 -8.86 16.26 16.11
C VAL A 39 -10.14 16.89 16.60
N ILE A 40 -10.24 18.22 16.58
CA ILE A 40 -11.51 18.97 16.70
C ILE A 40 -11.69 19.74 15.39
N ALA A 41 -12.77 19.45 14.68
CA ALA A 41 -13.13 20.08 13.43
C ALA A 41 -14.55 20.70 13.54
N ASP A 42 -14.71 21.96 13.15
CA ASP A 42 -16.00 22.65 13.19
C ASP A 42 -16.90 22.29 12.01
N ALA A 43 -16.32 21.80 10.93
CA ALA A 43 -16.98 21.33 9.72
C ALA A 43 -16.36 20.01 9.28
N ASP A 44 -17.05 19.30 8.42
CA ASP A 44 -16.53 18.12 7.74
C ASP A 44 -15.24 18.48 6.99
N GLY A 45 -14.27 17.56 6.96
CA GLY A 45 -12.98 17.83 6.36
C GLY A 45 -12.05 16.62 6.35
N PHE A 46 -10.75 16.90 6.28
CA PHE A 46 -9.72 15.87 6.17
C PHE A 46 -8.55 16.18 7.10
N VAL A 47 -7.99 15.16 7.71
CA VAL A 47 -6.62 15.22 8.21
C VAL A 47 -5.71 14.69 7.11
N VAL A 48 -4.83 15.56 6.61
CA VAL A 48 -3.92 15.28 5.51
C VAL A 48 -2.50 15.27 6.05
N VAL A 49 -1.77 14.20 5.83
CA VAL A 49 -0.40 14.05 6.30
C VAL A 49 0.55 14.41 5.17
N HIS A 50 1.35 15.44 5.40
CA HIS A 50 2.35 15.92 4.45
C HIS A 50 3.76 15.50 4.86
N ALA A 51 4.63 15.30 3.87
CA ALA A 51 6.07 15.11 4.10
C ALA A 51 6.77 16.44 4.36
N THR A 52 7.99 16.36 4.87
CA THR A 52 8.97 17.43 4.77
C THR A 52 10.12 17.01 3.85
N ASP A 53 10.69 17.95 3.11
CA ASP A 53 11.89 17.70 2.29
C ASP A 53 13.17 17.63 3.16
N ALA A 54 14.32 17.43 2.52
CA ALA A 54 15.61 17.35 3.19
C ALA A 54 16.05 18.67 3.89
N ASN A 55 15.39 19.79 3.59
CA ASN A 55 15.62 21.08 4.24
C ASN A 55 14.65 21.32 5.40
N GLY A 56 13.67 20.42 5.59
CA GLY A 56 12.58 20.57 6.55
C GLY A 56 11.39 21.40 6.00
N ASP A 57 11.39 21.71 4.72
CA ASP A 57 10.30 22.47 4.09
C ASP A 57 9.10 21.53 3.79
N LEU A 58 7.89 22.05 3.98
CA LEU A 58 6.64 21.32 3.81
C LEU A 58 6.41 20.94 2.33
N VAL A 59 6.17 19.65 2.07
CA VAL A 59 5.79 19.12 0.77
C VAL A 59 4.26 18.91 0.75
N LEU A 60 3.54 19.80 0.07
CA LEU A 60 2.07 19.79 0.08
C LEU A 60 1.45 18.70 -0.80
N THR A 61 2.12 18.28 -1.85
CA THR A 61 1.55 17.34 -2.82
C THR A 61 2.64 16.50 -3.50
N PRO A 62 2.39 15.20 -3.67
CA PRO A 62 1.29 14.44 -3.11
C PRO A 62 1.38 14.31 -1.59
N PRO A 63 0.25 14.15 -0.86
CA PRO A 63 0.27 13.87 0.57
C PRO A 63 0.72 12.44 0.85
N LEU A 64 1.25 12.19 2.05
CA LEU A 64 1.57 10.84 2.52
C LEU A 64 0.33 10.02 2.87
N GLY A 65 -0.73 10.66 3.35
CA GLY A 65 -1.96 9.99 3.72
C GLY A 65 -3.10 10.98 3.95
N VAL A 66 -4.34 10.52 3.85
CA VAL A 66 -5.55 11.33 4.00
C VAL A 66 -6.60 10.54 4.76
N ALA A 67 -7.22 11.16 5.75
CA ALA A 67 -8.39 10.61 6.42
C ALA A 67 -9.51 11.66 6.49
N TYR A 68 -10.73 11.26 6.11
CA TYR A 68 -11.93 12.09 6.29
C TYR A 68 -12.30 12.17 7.77
N VAL A 69 -12.70 13.36 8.22
CA VAL A 69 -13.23 13.61 9.56
C VAL A 69 -14.53 14.41 9.46
N ALA A 70 -15.59 13.92 10.09
CA ALA A 70 -16.82 14.72 10.24
C ALA A 70 -16.61 15.86 11.24
N ALA A 71 -17.47 16.87 11.20
CA ALA A 71 -17.49 17.91 12.22
C ALA A 71 -17.63 17.28 13.62
N GLY A 72 -16.81 17.72 14.57
CA GLY A 72 -16.80 17.20 15.94
C GLY A 72 -15.43 16.94 16.50
N THR A 73 -15.37 16.07 17.52
CA THR A 73 -14.14 15.63 18.17
C THR A 73 -13.87 14.17 17.85
N HIS A 74 -12.66 13.89 17.40
CA HIS A 74 -12.16 12.55 17.11
C HIS A 74 -10.90 12.31 17.94
N THR A 75 -10.72 11.08 18.43
CA THR A 75 -9.51 10.62 19.13
C THR A 75 -9.00 9.36 18.50
N ASP A 76 -7.70 9.13 18.60
CA ASP A 76 -7.05 7.92 18.12
C ASP A 76 -7.38 7.64 16.63
N LEU A 77 -7.33 8.71 15.80
CA LEU A 77 -7.60 8.58 14.38
C LEU A 77 -6.41 7.93 13.69
N GLU A 78 -6.61 6.72 13.18
CA GLU A 78 -5.61 6.03 12.38
C GLU A 78 -5.61 6.55 10.95
N ILE A 79 -4.41 6.80 10.41
CA ILE A 79 -4.19 7.21 9.02
C ILE A 79 -3.14 6.29 8.41
N ALA A 80 -3.55 5.53 7.42
CA ALA A 80 -2.62 4.77 6.62
C ALA A 80 -1.86 5.71 5.68
N LEU A 81 -0.54 5.61 5.68
CA LEU A 81 0.33 6.35 4.79
C LEU A 81 0.59 5.55 3.51
N ASP A 82 0.58 6.20 2.37
CA ASP A 82 0.87 5.57 1.08
C ASP A 82 2.34 5.09 1.02
N PRO A 83 2.58 3.78 0.94
CA PRO A 83 3.93 3.25 0.87
C PRO A 83 4.73 3.75 -0.35
N ALA A 84 4.06 4.10 -1.47
CA ALA A 84 4.73 4.66 -2.64
C ALA A 84 5.23 6.09 -2.40
N GLU A 85 4.50 6.88 -1.61
CA GLU A 85 4.96 8.19 -1.19
C GLU A 85 6.04 8.07 -0.12
N LEU A 86 5.88 7.17 0.87
CA LEU A 86 6.89 6.91 1.90
C LEU A 86 8.23 6.46 1.31
N ALA A 87 8.22 5.68 0.22
CA ALA A 87 9.43 5.21 -0.46
C ALA A 87 10.34 6.34 -0.98
N LYS A 88 9.80 7.55 -1.13
CA LYS A 88 10.56 8.73 -1.58
C LYS A 88 11.36 9.39 -0.46
N TYR A 89 11.16 8.97 0.79
CA TYR A 89 11.74 9.58 2.00
C TYR A 89 12.43 8.53 2.87
N ALA A 90 13.39 8.99 3.67
CA ALA A 90 14.19 8.10 4.52
C ALA A 90 13.61 7.91 5.93
N TYR A 91 12.28 7.74 6.07
CA TYR A 91 11.64 7.60 7.40
C TYR A 91 12.10 6.37 8.19
N HIS A 92 12.74 5.40 7.56
CA HIS A 92 13.47 4.33 8.27
C HIS A 92 14.67 4.85 9.09
N GLN A 93 15.12 6.09 8.86
CA GLN A 93 16.14 6.80 9.62
C GLN A 93 15.54 7.90 10.51
N GLY A 94 14.22 8.04 10.52
CA GLY A 94 13.48 9.11 11.16
C GLY A 94 13.37 10.37 10.30
N GLY A 95 12.26 11.10 10.48
CA GLY A 95 12.00 12.34 9.77
C GLY A 95 10.69 12.98 10.22
N ALA A 96 10.53 14.26 9.93
CA ALA A 96 9.31 14.97 10.30
C ALA A 96 8.20 14.79 9.26
N ILE A 97 6.98 14.56 9.73
CA ILE A 97 5.75 14.66 8.98
C ILE A 97 4.88 15.80 9.53
N VAL A 98 3.97 16.31 8.72
CA VAL A 98 3.11 17.44 9.11
C VAL A 98 1.65 17.09 8.83
N PRO A 99 0.93 16.50 9.80
CA PRO A 99 -0.51 16.44 9.77
C PRO A 99 -1.14 17.84 9.72
N MET A 100 -2.12 18.05 8.83
CA MET A 100 -2.78 19.30 8.55
C MET A 100 -4.29 19.10 8.42
N LEU A 101 -5.08 19.99 9.00
CA LEU A 101 -6.54 19.97 8.86
C LEU A 101 -6.94 20.72 7.60
N HIS A 102 -7.75 20.10 6.75
CA HIS A 102 -8.39 20.67 5.56
C HIS A 102 -9.91 20.64 5.71
N VAL A 103 -10.59 21.56 5.04
CA VAL A 103 -12.05 21.56 4.95
C VAL A 103 -12.49 20.70 3.76
N ASP A 104 -13.59 19.97 3.88
CA ASP A 104 -14.33 19.37 2.75
C ASP A 104 -15.32 20.46 2.27
N ALA A 105 -14.86 21.28 1.30
CA ALA A 105 -15.58 22.51 0.97
C ALA A 105 -16.76 22.29 0.03
N ASP A 106 -16.79 21.20 -0.75
CA ASP A 106 -17.90 20.83 -1.63
C ASP A 106 -18.76 19.69 -1.08
N GLY A 107 -18.34 19.06 0.03
CA GLY A 107 -19.11 18.05 0.75
C GLY A 107 -19.13 16.69 0.08
N ASP A 108 -18.18 16.41 -0.83
CA ASP A 108 -18.13 15.18 -1.61
C ASP A 108 -17.33 14.04 -0.94
N ARG A 109 -16.60 14.37 0.15
CA ARG A 109 -15.72 13.46 0.92
C ARG A 109 -14.53 12.91 0.14
N VAL A 110 -14.13 13.61 -0.93
CA VAL A 110 -12.97 13.26 -1.74
C VAL A 110 -11.97 14.40 -1.69
N TYR A 111 -10.81 14.16 -1.08
CA TYR A 111 -9.76 15.19 -0.96
C TYR A 111 -9.22 15.61 -2.33
N SER A 112 -9.26 16.90 -2.62
CA SER A 112 -9.03 17.45 -3.96
C SER A 112 -7.99 18.59 -4.04
N PHE A 113 -7.33 18.96 -2.94
CA PHE A 113 -6.28 20.00 -2.96
C PHE A 113 -5.00 19.52 -3.69
N PRO A 114 -4.27 20.38 -4.45
CA PRO A 114 -4.44 21.83 -4.62
C PRO A 114 -5.38 22.23 -5.78
N ASN A 115 -5.91 21.29 -6.54
CA ASN A 115 -6.67 21.57 -7.75
C ASN A 115 -8.17 21.77 -7.50
N GLY A 116 -8.64 21.33 -6.33
CA GLY A 116 -10.04 21.45 -5.86
C GLY A 116 -10.20 22.40 -4.68
N PRO A 117 -11.41 22.45 -4.10
CA PRO A 117 -11.77 23.44 -3.10
C PRO A 117 -11.30 23.15 -1.66
N ASP A 118 -10.74 21.97 -1.37
CA ASP A 118 -10.45 21.49 -0.01
C ASP A 118 -9.18 22.13 0.55
N VAL A 119 -9.28 23.40 0.87
CA VAL A 119 -8.14 24.20 1.34
C VAL A 119 -7.80 23.92 2.81
N PRO A 120 -6.55 24.21 3.24
CA PRO A 120 -6.18 24.15 4.65
C PRO A 120 -7.09 25.00 5.54
N VAL A 121 -7.45 24.47 6.71
CA VAL A 121 -8.16 25.21 7.73
C VAL A 121 -7.24 26.28 8.32
N MET A 122 -7.73 27.51 8.39
CA MET A 122 -6.99 28.67 8.90
C MET A 122 -7.64 29.19 10.17
N VAL A 123 -6.84 29.38 11.23
CA VAL A 123 -7.26 30.02 12.49
C VAL A 123 -6.32 31.21 12.74
N ASP A 124 -6.86 32.40 12.86
CA ASP A 124 -6.10 33.64 13.07
C ASP A 124 -4.96 33.85 12.05
N GLY A 125 -5.13 33.37 10.81
CA GLY A 125 -4.17 33.47 9.73
C GLY A 125 -3.07 32.41 9.73
N ALA A 126 -3.14 31.41 10.62
CA ALA A 126 -2.24 30.26 10.66
C ALA A 126 -2.98 28.97 10.27
N MET A 127 -2.29 28.07 9.57
CA MET A 127 -2.81 26.72 9.28
C MET A 127 -2.94 25.89 10.56
N VAL A 128 -3.97 25.07 10.65
CA VAL A 128 -4.11 24.09 11.74
C VAL A 128 -3.26 22.86 11.41
N ILE A 129 -2.06 22.84 11.94
CA ILE A 129 -1.06 21.80 11.69
C ILE A 129 -0.42 21.35 13.00
N THR A 130 0.19 20.17 12.98
CA THR A 130 1.16 19.73 14.00
C THR A 130 2.37 19.11 13.31
N THR A 131 3.51 19.05 13.98
CA THR A 131 4.70 18.37 13.48
C THR A 131 4.94 17.13 14.34
N VAL A 132 5.24 16.02 13.70
CA VAL A 132 5.45 14.72 14.33
C VAL A 132 6.77 14.15 13.81
N ASP A 133 7.66 13.76 14.72
CA ASP A 133 8.82 12.96 14.35
C ASP A 133 8.36 11.52 14.14
N LEU A 134 8.52 11.02 12.91
CA LEU A 134 8.14 9.66 12.49
C LEU A 134 9.39 8.82 12.27
N MET A 135 9.41 7.61 12.84
CA MET A 135 10.35 6.56 12.48
C MET A 135 9.59 5.29 12.07
N LEU A 136 9.91 4.78 10.89
CA LEU A 136 9.39 3.48 10.43
C LEU A 136 10.34 2.36 10.86
N ARG A 137 9.81 1.40 11.61
CA ARG A 137 10.54 0.19 12.01
C ARG A 137 10.52 -0.86 10.91
N PRO A 138 11.51 -1.78 10.88
CA PRO A 138 11.46 -2.92 9.98
C PRO A 138 10.15 -3.68 10.09
N ASP A 139 9.55 -3.99 8.93
CA ASP A 139 8.26 -4.67 8.84
C ASP A 139 8.08 -5.37 7.48
N LEU A 140 7.21 -6.38 7.46
CA LEU A 140 6.71 -7.05 6.27
C LEU A 140 5.19 -7.05 6.31
N GLN A 141 4.57 -6.54 5.25
CA GLN A 141 3.13 -6.61 5.06
C GLN A 141 2.83 -7.50 3.85
N VAL A 142 1.98 -8.49 4.05
CA VAL A 142 1.63 -9.48 3.03
C VAL A 142 0.26 -10.05 3.35
N ASN A 143 -0.48 -10.43 2.32
CA ASN A 143 -1.76 -11.09 2.42
C ASN A 143 -1.66 -12.55 1.97
N ASP A 144 -2.68 -13.35 2.32
CA ASP A 144 -2.84 -14.70 1.78
C ASP A 144 -2.96 -14.63 0.26
N GLN A 145 -2.29 -15.52 -0.45
CA GLN A 145 -2.23 -15.47 -1.90
C GLN A 145 -1.98 -16.84 -2.54
N VAL A 146 -2.17 -16.91 -3.83
CA VAL A 146 -1.79 -18.06 -4.65
C VAL A 146 -0.49 -17.72 -5.35
N ALA A 147 0.49 -18.65 -5.37
CA ALA A 147 1.73 -18.46 -6.14
C ALA A 147 1.42 -18.41 -7.63
N ALA A 148 1.14 -17.24 -8.15
CA ALA A 148 0.94 -17.03 -9.57
C ALA A 148 2.28 -17.13 -10.30
N GLY A 149 2.36 -18.04 -11.28
CA GLY A 149 3.62 -18.26 -12.03
C GLY A 149 4.80 -18.73 -11.17
N GLY A 150 4.56 -19.22 -9.95
CA GLY A 150 5.63 -19.68 -9.07
C GLY A 150 6.23 -18.59 -8.17
N ALA A 151 5.65 -17.41 -8.10
CA ALA A 151 6.10 -16.31 -7.26
C ALA A 151 5.05 -15.90 -6.22
N VAL A 152 5.49 -15.28 -5.13
CA VAL A 152 4.66 -14.56 -4.17
C VAL A 152 5.05 -13.10 -4.11
N THR A 153 4.10 -12.23 -3.78
CA THR A 153 4.31 -10.79 -3.65
C THR A 153 4.23 -10.37 -2.19
N ILE A 154 5.21 -9.64 -1.72
CA ILE A 154 5.18 -8.96 -0.43
C ILE A 154 4.75 -7.51 -0.69
N ASP A 155 3.63 -7.09 -0.13
CA ASP A 155 2.98 -5.82 -0.46
C ASP A 155 3.82 -4.61 -0.07
N THR A 156 4.38 -4.65 1.14
CA THR A 156 5.27 -3.61 1.65
C THR A 156 6.38 -4.23 2.51
N VAL A 157 7.59 -3.80 2.23
CA VAL A 157 8.78 -4.10 3.04
C VAL A 157 9.34 -2.79 3.59
N VAL A 158 9.49 -2.69 4.91
CA VAL A 158 10.25 -1.62 5.55
C VAL A 158 11.55 -2.23 6.04
N ALA A 159 12.69 -1.80 5.49
CA ALA A 159 14.01 -2.29 5.84
C ALA A 159 14.89 -1.13 6.35
N ALA A 160 15.56 -1.32 7.47
CA ALA A 160 16.49 -0.31 8.03
C ALA A 160 17.79 -0.20 7.22
N GLN A 161 18.15 -1.25 6.49
CA GLN A 161 19.35 -1.36 5.63
C GLN A 161 19.06 -2.35 4.50
N ASP A 162 19.94 -2.39 3.50
CA ASP A 162 19.84 -3.36 2.40
C ASP A 162 19.83 -4.80 2.95
N GLY A 163 19.08 -5.68 2.27
CA GLY A 163 18.92 -7.04 2.74
C GLY A 163 18.05 -7.90 1.81
N PHE A 164 17.37 -8.88 2.41
CA PHE A 164 16.61 -9.87 1.67
C PHE A 164 15.26 -10.15 2.33
N VAL A 165 14.24 -10.35 1.50
CA VAL A 165 13.06 -11.11 1.91
C VAL A 165 13.31 -12.56 1.55
N VAL A 166 13.30 -13.42 2.56
CA VAL A 166 13.53 -14.86 2.42
C VAL A 166 12.25 -15.60 2.80
N VAL A 167 11.73 -16.40 1.89
CA VAL A 167 10.50 -17.16 2.13
C VAL A 167 10.87 -18.57 2.61
N HIS A 168 10.38 -18.93 3.79
CA HIS A 168 10.63 -20.21 4.44
C HIS A 168 9.43 -21.14 4.38
N ALA A 169 9.68 -22.44 4.22
CA ALA A 169 8.68 -23.47 4.36
C ALA A 169 8.36 -23.76 5.83
N LEU A 170 7.23 -24.40 6.07
CA LEU A 170 6.95 -25.11 7.32
C LEU A 170 7.06 -26.62 7.08
N ASP A 171 7.63 -27.35 8.04
CA ASP A 171 7.65 -28.80 8.03
C ASP A 171 6.28 -29.42 8.41
N ALA A 172 6.23 -30.72 8.58
CA ALA A 172 4.99 -31.43 8.91
C ALA A 172 4.49 -31.15 10.34
N ASP A 173 5.37 -30.69 11.23
CA ASP A 173 5.06 -30.31 12.61
C ASP A 173 4.75 -28.80 12.74
N GLY A 174 4.80 -28.06 11.64
CA GLY A 174 4.59 -26.61 11.60
C GLY A 174 5.80 -25.78 12.01
N ALA A 175 6.98 -26.39 12.14
CA ALA A 175 8.21 -25.66 12.44
C ALA A 175 8.80 -25.05 11.16
N MET A 176 9.33 -23.85 11.26
CA MET A 176 9.96 -23.14 10.14
C MET A 176 11.26 -23.82 9.71
N VAL A 177 11.38 -24.04 8.40
CA VAL A 177 12.57 -24.62 7.76
C VAL A 177 13.44 -23.51 7.24
N LEU A 178 14.60 -23.30 7.85
CA LEU A 178 15.48 -22.20 7.51
C LEU A 178 16.27 -22.45 6.22
N THR A 179 16.56 -23.70 5.88
CA THR A 179 17.34 -24.06 4.68
C THR A 179 16.90 -25.40 4.11
N PRO A 180 16.74 -25.57 2.80
CA PRO A 180 16.79 -24.49 1.80
C PRO A 180 15.56 -23.57 1.93
N PRO A 181 15.67 -22.26 1.64
CA PRO A 181 14.51 -21.37 1.55
C PRO A 181 13.66 -21.73 0.32
N LEU A 182 12.37 -21.36 0.37
CA LEU A 182 11.49 -21.45 -0.80
C LEU A 182 11.85 -20.41 -1.87
N GLY A 183 12.32 -19.24 -1.46
CA GLY A 183 12.71 -18.18 -2.39
C GLY A 183 13.41 -17.03 -1.66
N VAL A 184 14.13 -16.20 -2.43
CA VAL A 184 14.88 -15.04 -1.92
C VAL A 184 14.73 -13.89 -2.90
N ALA A 185 14.48 -12.69 -2.37
CA ALA A 185 14.51 -11.44 -3.15
C ALA A 185 15.29 -10.36 -2.40
N ASN A 186 16.09 -9.58 -3.13
CA ASN A 186 16.82 -8.44 -2.57
C ASN A 186 15.87 -7.27 -2.29
N VAL A 187 16.11 -6.55 -1.21
CA VAL A 187 15.41 -5.32 -0.86
C VAL A 187 16.39 -4.24 -0.42
N SER A 188 16.14 -3.01 -0.82
CA SER A 188 16.93 -1.86 -0.37
C SER A 188 16.42 -1.30 0.95
N ALA A 189 17.28 -0.57 1.65
CA ALA A 189 16.88 0.24 2.81
C ALA A 189 15.75 1.21 2.46
N GLY A 190 14.80 1.38 3.36
CA GLY A 190 13.61 2.21 3.19
C GLY A 190 12.35 1.39 2.99
N VAL A 191 11.37 1.95 2.28
CA VAL A 191 10.10 1.32 1.95
C VAL A 191 10.16 0.79 0.52
N THR A 192 9.98 -0.51 0.35
CA THR A 192 9.87 -1.16 -0.97
C THR A 192 8.50 -1.80 -1.09
N ARG A 193 7.85 -1.64 -2.25
CA ARG A 193 6.52 -2.18 -2.51
C ARG A 193 6.58 -3.32 -3.51
N PHE A 194 5.61 -4.24 -3.36
CA PHE A 194 5.34 -5.33 -4.29
C PHE A 194 6.60 -6.12 -4.65
N VAL A 195 7.32 -6.55 -3.60
CA VAL A 195 8.52 -7.37 -3.76
C VAL A 195 8.10 -8.76 -4.21
N SER A 196 8.38 -9.10 -5.47
CA SER A 196 8.14 -10.43 -6.01
C SER A 196 9.26 -11.38 -5.58
N VAL A 197 8.89 -12.50 -4.96
CA VAL A 197 9.82 -13.56 -4.56
C VAL A 197 9.51 -14.81 -5.36
N GLU A 198 10.40 -15.17 -6.30
CA GLU A 198 10.31 -16.42 -7.05
C GLU A 198 10.49 -17.61 -6.10
N LEU A 199 9.59 -18.59 -6.19
CA LEU A 199 9.63 -19.80 -5.36
C LEU A 199 10.23 -20.97 -6.12
N ASP A 200 11.18 -21.67 -5.51
CA ASP A 200 11.78 -22.88 -6.08
C ASP A 200 10.76 -24.04 -6.08
N ALA A 201 10.32 -24.42 -7.27
CA ALA A 201 9.33 -25.48 -7.45
C ALA A 201 9.78 -26.84 -6.86
N SER A 202 11.09 -27.11 -6.82
CA SER A 202 11.63 -28.35 -6.25
C SER A 202 11.56 -28.34 -4.73
N VAL A 203 11.81 -27.17 -4.10
CA VAL A 203 11.68 -26.99 -2.65
C VAL A 203 10.20 -26.97 -2.24
N LEU A 204 9.32 -26.32 -3.03
CA LEU A 204 7.87 -26.39 -2.81
C LEU A 204 7.38 -27.86 -2.79
N ALA A 205 7.78 -28.65 -3.80
CA ALA A 205 7.40 -30.07 -3.89
C ALA A 205 7.98 -30.88 -2.73
N MET A 206 9.20 -30.59 -2.26
CA MET A 206 9.85 -31.29 -1.14
C MET A 206 9.03 -31.17 0.15
N TYR A 207 8.39 -30.03 0.38
CA TYR A 207 7.57 -29.76 1.56
C TYR A 207 6.07 -29.92 1.34
N GLY A 208 5.64 -30.48 0.18
CA GLY A 208 4.27 -30.85 -0.12
C GLY A 208 3.36 -29.62 -0.36
N TYR A 209 3.90 -28.56 -0.95
CA TYR A 209 3.10 -27.44 -1.46
C TYR A 209 2.51 -27.78 -2.82
N GLY A 210 1.31 -27.28 -3.11
CA GLY A 210 0.64 -27.43 -4.40
C GLY A 210 -0.60 -28.33 -4.41
N ASP A 211 -0.81 -29.16 -3.39
CA ASP A 211 -1.99 -30.03 -3.30
C ASP A 211 -3.13 -29.44 -2.46
N ALA A 212 -2.79 -28.56 -1.50
CA ALA A 212 -3.72 -27.85 -0.63
C ALA A 212 -3.10 -26.54 -0.14
N PRO A 213 -3.91 -25.56 0.29
CA PRO A 213 -3.39 -24.36 0.94
C PRO A 213 -2.48 -24.72 2.12
N LYS A 214 -1.34 -24.04 2.23
CA LYS A 214 -0.35 -24.27 3.27
C LYS A 214 0.43 -23.00 3.57
N ALA A 215 0.65 -22.71 4.87
CA ALA A 215 1.37 -21.52 5.28
C ALA A 215 2.84 -21.55 4.84
N ILE A 216 3.33 -20.38 4.43
CA ILE A 216 4.74 -20.05 4.22
C ILE A 216 5.11 -18.85 5.09
N VAL A 217 6.41 -18.62 5.31
CA VAL A 217 6.86 -17.57 6.22
C VAL A 217 7.92 -16.68 5.55
N PRO A 218 7.55 -15.56 4.94
CA PRO A 218 8.48 -14.50 4.61
C PRO A 218 9.18 -13.97 5.86
N MET A 219 10.48 -13.79 5.79
CA MET A 219 11.34 -13.28 6.85
C MET A 219 12.29 -12.24 6.28
N LEU A 220 12.49 -11.15 7.01
CA LEU A 220 13.46 -10.11 6.64
C LEU A 220 14.85 -10.50 7.16
N HIS A 221 15.83 -10.47 6.26
CA HIS A 221 17.26 -10.68 6.56
C HIS A 221 18.05 -9.43 6.18
N VAL A 222 19.18 -9.22 6.85
CA VAL A 222 20.13 -8.17 6.49
C VAL A 222 21.15 -8.73 5.48
N ASP A 223 21.58 -7.89 4.53
CA ASP A 223 22.79 -8.11 3.74
C ASP A 223 23.97 -7.52 4.54
N ALA A 224 24.59 -8.37 5.38
CA ALA A 224 25.53 -7.88 6.39
C ALA A 224 26.92 -7.58 5.84
N ASP A 225 27.31 -8.18 4.73
CA ASP A 225 28.60 -7.94 4.05
C ASP A 225 28.46 -7.06 2.78
N GLY A 226 27.21 -6.74 2.38
CA GLY A 226 26.93 -5.83 1.27
C GLY A 226 27.23 -6.41 -0.10
N ASP A 227 27.26 -7.74 -0.23
CA ASP A 227 27.60 -8.40 -1.48
C ASP A 227 26.37 -8.70 -2.38
N GLY A 228 25.14 -8.51 -1.87
CA GLY A 228 23.89 -8.73 -2.56
C GLY A 228 23.56 -10.22 -2.78
N MET A 229 24.23 -11.13 -2.08
CA MET A 229 24.05 -12.57 -2.19
C MET A 229 23.65 -13.17 -0.84
N TYR A 230 22.45 -13.73 -0.76
CA TYR A 230 21.97 -14.33 0.49
C TYR A 230 22.82 -15.53 0.92
N ALA A 231 23.36 -15.48 2.13
CA ALA A 231 24.30 -16.45 2.69
C ALA A 231 23.98 -16.81 4.15
N PHE A 232 22.82 -17.41 4.43
CA PHE A 232 22.44 -17.91 5.74
C PHE A 232 22.04 -19.39 5.65
N PRO A 233 22.38 -20.26 6.65
CA PRO A 233 22.95 -19.96 7.97
C PRO A 233 24.49 -19.94 8.01
N ASP A 234 25.18 -20.26 6.94
CA ASP A 234 26.63 -20.41 6.93
C ASP A 234 27.37 -19.07 6.72
N GLY A 235 26.67 -18.02 6.30
CA GLY A 235 27.17 -16.67 6.08
C GLY A 235 26.60 -15.63 7.08
N PRO A 236 26.88 -14.32 6.82
CA PRO A 236 26.60 -13.26 7.78
C PRO A 236 25.15 -12.73 7.77
N ASP A 237 24.32 -13.12 6.79
CA ASP A 237 23.01 -12.52 6.53
C ASP A 237 21.93 -13.00 7.50
N VAL A 238 22.03 -12.54 8.72
CA VAL A 238 21.14 -12.96 9.81
C VAL A 238 19.74 -12.37 9.70
N PRO A 239 18.72 -13.02 10.31
CA PRO A 239 17.38 -12.44 10.40
C PRO A 239 17.39 -11.08 11.10
N VAL A 240 16.63 -10.12 10.56
CA VAL A 240 16.31 -8.87 11.26
C VAL A 240 15.38 -9.19 12.40
N SER A 241 15.70 -8.69 13.60
CA SER A 241 14.92 -8.96 14.81
C SER A 241 14.77 -7.70 15.66
N ASP A 242 13.68 -7.63 16.39
CA ASP A 242 13.44 -6.64 17.44
C ASP A 242 13.14 -7.32 18.79
N ALA A 243 12.51 -6.57 19.72
CA ALA A 243 12.17 -7.09 21.04
C ALA A 243 11.14 -8.24 21.00
N ASP A 244 10.35 -8.34 19.95
CA ASP A 244 9.31 -9.35 19.77
C ASP A 244 9.80 -10.58 18.98
N GLY A 245 11.01 -10.53 18.43
CA GLY A 245 11.65 -11.61 17.69
C GLY A 245 12.04 -11.24 16.26
N ALA A 246 12.18 -12.25 15.40
CA ALA A 246 12.48 -12.03 13.99
C ALA A 246 11.30 -11.37 13.27
N ILE A 247 11.61 -10.49 12.32
CA ILE A 247 10.60 -9.84 11.48
C ILE A 247 10.10 -10.85 10.44
N VAL A 248 8.90 -11.35 10.65
CA VAL A 248 8.23 -12.35 9.81
C VAL A 248 6.78 -11.96 9.53
N ALA A 249 6.26 -12.40 8.40
CA ALA A 249 4.86 -12.23 8.01
C ALA A 249 4.30 -13.53 7.42
N PRO A 250 3.79 -14.46 8.26
CA PRO A 250 3.19 -15.69 7.76
C PRO A 250 1.98 -15.39 6.86
N LEU A 251 1.87 -16.14 5.75
CA LEU A 251 0.72 -16.11 4.86
C LEU A 251 0.33 -17.52 4.45
N GLU A 252 -0.94 -17.71 4.07
CA GLU A 252 -1.41 -18.94 3.47
C GLU A 252 -1.16 -18.92 1.96
N LEU A 253 -0.40 -19.90 1.47
CA LEU A 253 -0.17 -20.12 0.06
C LEU A 253 -1.25 -21.05 -0.48
N GLY A 254 -2.19 -20.50 -1.25
CA GLY A 254 -3.26 -21.23 -1.90
C GLY A 254 -2.79 -22.06 -3.10
N VAL A 255 -3.69 -22.88 -3.64
CA VAL A 255 -3.44 -23.70 -4.84
C VAL A 255 -3.88 -22.93 -6.08
N ALA A 256 -2.97 -22.72 -7.01
CA ALA A 256 -3.28 -22.05 -8.27
C ALA A 256 -4.27 -22.83 -9.12
N ALA A 257 -5.27 -22.16 -9.69
CA ALA A 257 -6.06 -22.73 -10.76
C ALA A 257 -5.14 -23.04 -11.97
N SER A 258 -5.29 -24.20 -12.60
CA SER A 258 -4.47 -24.56 -13.75
C SER A 258 -4.75 -23.64 -14.94
N GLY A 259 -3.76 -22.87 -15.38
CA GLY A 259 -3.86 -21.96 -16.53
C GLY A 259 -2.87 -20.80 -16.42
N MET A 260 -2.72 -20.07 -17.50
CA MET A 260 -1.97 -18.81 -17.51
C MET A 260 -2.94 -17.65 -17.37
N ALA A 261 -2.64 -16.71 -16.46
CA ALA A 261 -3.39 -15.47 -16.38
C ALA A 261 -3.13 -14.62 -17.64
N SER A 262 -4.14 -13.89 -18.10
CA SER A 262 -4.02 -13.06 -19.31
C SER A 262 -5.08 -11.96 -19.35
N ILE A 263 -4.75 -10.85 -19.99
CA ILE A 263 -5.68 -9.78 -20.34
C ILE A 263 -5.72 -9.65 -21.86
N ALA A 264 -6.89 -9.73 -22.46
CA ALA A 264 -7.11 -9.41 -23.87
C ALA A 264 -7.90 -8.10 -23.97
N VAL A 265 -7.26 -7.05 -24.41
CA VAL A 265 -7.79 -5.67 -24.33
C VAL A 265 -8.91 -5.36 -25.35
N GLY A 266 -9.02 -6.12 -26.44
CA GLY A 266 -10.04 -5.86 -27.47
C GLY A 266 -9.72 -4.62 -28.31
N ASP A 267 -10.76 -3.85 -28.67
CA ASP A 267 -10.63 -2.68 -29.56
C ASP A 267 -10.36 -1.35 -28.82
N GLY A 268 -10.32 -1.36 -27.50
CA GLY A 268 -10.05 -0.19 -26.65
C GLY A 268 -11.11 0.91 -26.74
N ARG A 269 -12.32 0.60 -27.19
CA ARG A 269 -13.39 1.57 -27.40
C ARG A 269 -13.89 2.12 -26.06
N LEU A 270 -13.97 3.46 -26.01
CA LEU A 270 -14.64 4.17 -24.93
C LEU A 270 -16.15 4.15 -25.14
N GLU A 271 -16.87 3.64 -24.17
CA GLU A 271 -18.33 3.65 -24.16
C GLU A 271 -18.85 4.66 -23.13
N LEU A 272 -19.81 5.47 -23.53
CA LEU A 272 -20.49 6.40 -22.62
C LEU A 272 -21.58 5.62 -21.87
N GLY A 273 -21.35 5.39 -20.58
CA GLY A 273 -22.29 4.78 -19.65
C GLY A 273 -23.17 5.82 -18.92
N ALA A 274 -24.04 5.33 -18.05
CA ALA A 274 -24.98 6.19 -17.29
C ALA A 274 -24.27 7.12 -16.29
N ASN A 275 -23.08 6.74 -15.82
CA ASN A 275 -22.32 7.45 -14.76
C ASN A 275 -20.93 7.89 -15.20
N GLY A 276 -20.61 7.93 -16.49
CA GLY A 276 -19.29 8.27 -17.01
C GLY A 276 -18.92 7.44 -18.22
N PHE A 277 -17.63 7.17 -18.36
CA PHE A 277 -17.07 6.35 -19.42
C PHE A 277 -16.76 4.94 -18.93
N ALA A 278 -16.65 4.01 -19.84
CA ALA A 278 -16.18 2.66 -19.56
C ALA A 278 -15.32 2.14 -20.71
N VAL A 279 -14.37 1.28 -20.36
CA VAL A 279 -13.63 0.43 -21.31
C VAL A 279 -14.04 -1.01 -21.08
N THR A 280 -14.29 -1.75 -22.15
CA THR A 280 -14.58 -3.17 -22.07
C THR A 280 -13.41 -3.97 -22.63
N LEU A 281 -12.80 -4.79 -21.77
CA LEU A 281 -11.77 -5.76 -22.15
C LEU A 281 -12.44 -6.99 -22.78
N ALA A 282 -11.85 -7.53 -23.83
CA ALA A 282 -12.41 -8.69 -24.52
C ALA A 282 -12.46 -9.92 -23.60
N SER A 283 -11.39 -10.19 -22.86
CA SER A 283 -11.38 -11.23 -21.82
C SER A 283 -10.28 -10.98 -20.78
N VAL A 284 -10.53 -11.48 -19.59
CA VAL A 284 -9.55 -11.54 -18.48
C VAL A 284 -9.56 -12.96 -17.94
N THR A 285 -8.38 -13.57 -17.86
CA THR A 285 -8.20 -14.86 -17.18
C THR A 285 -7.31 -14.61 -15.96
N LEU A 286 -7.80 -14.97 -14.79
CA LEU A 286 -7.07 -14.89 -13.53
C LEU A 286 -6.90 -16.28 -12.94
N THR A 287 -5.77 -16.55 -12.33
CA THR A 287 -5.50 -17.82 -11.62
C THR A 287 -5.93 -17.78 -10.15
N GLN A 288 -6.26 -16.59 -9.64
CA GLN A 288 -6.79 -16.32 -8.32
C GLN A 288 -7.76 -15.14 -8.38
N PRO A 289 -8.63 -14.93 -7.37
CA PRO A 289 -9.54 -13.79 -7.34
C PRO A 289 -8.79 -12.45 -7.40
N GLY A 290 -9.43 -11.44 -7.99
CA GLY A 290 -8.80 -10.12 -8.10
C GLY A 290 -9.63 -9.12 -8.91
N PHE A 291 -8.95 -8.09 -9.38
CA PHE A 291 -9.52 -6.97 -10.10
C PHE A 291 -8.67 -6.63 -11.31
N VAL A 292 -9.24 -5.86 -12.24
CA VAL A 292 -8.45 -5.18 -13.27
C VAL A 292 -8.65 -3.68 -13.11
N ALA A 293 -7.55 -2.96 -12.86
CA ALA A 293 -7.53 -1.52 -12.77
C ALA A 293 -7.05 -0.89 -14.08
N LEU A 294 -7.62 0.26 -14.41
CA LEU A 294 -7.21 1.09 -15.54
C LEU A 294 -6.29 2.20 -15.04
N HIS A 295 -5.09 2.25 -15.59
CA HIS A 295 -4.04 3.22 -15.25
C HIS A 295 -3.75 4.13 -16.45
N ALA A 296 -3.37 5.38 -16.19
CA ALA A 296 -2.94 6.31 -17.24
C ALA A 296 -1.52 5.98 -17.73
N ALA A 297 -1.15 6.56 -18.88
CA ALA A 297 0.23 6.63 -19.30
C ALA A 297 0.88 7.95 -18.81
N GLU A 298 2.18 7.90 -18.54
CA GLU A 298 3.02 9.09 -18.41
C GLU A 298 3.26 9.75 -19.77
N ALA A 299 3.82 10.96 -19.77
CA ALA A 299 4.09 11.69 -21.02
C ALA A 299 5.10 10.99 -21.94
N ASP A 300 5.93 10.08 -21.39
CA ASP A 300 6.88 9.24 -22.13
C ASP A 300 6.28 7.91 -22.58
N GLY A 301 5.00 7.67 -22.31
CA GLY A 301 4.28 6.45 -22.65
C GLY A 301 4.43 5.30 -21.64
N SER A 302 5.15 5.49 -20.54
CA SER A 302 5.28 4.51 -19.47
C SER A 302 4.01 4.45 -18.61
N LEU A 303 3.86 3.37 -17.84
CA LEU A 303 2.74 3.18 -16.91
C LEU A 303 2.79 4.19 -15.77
N ARG A 304 1.68 4.92 -15.55
CA ARG A 304 1.44 5.70 -14.33
C ARG A 304 0.63 4.87 -13.35
N VAL A 305 1.22 4.51 -12.24
CA VAL A 305 0.57 3.64 -11.25
C VAL A 305 -0.59 4.35 -10.52
N LEU A 306 -0.45 5.63 -10.20
CA LEU A 306 -1.48 6.45 -9.53
C LEU A 306 -1.63 7.82 -10.21
N PRO A 307 -2.83 8.42 -10.20
CA PRO A 307 -4.10 7.88 -9.71
C PRO A 307 -4.65 6.80 -10.64
N ILE A 308 -5.46 5.89 -10.07
CA ILE A 308 -6.20 4.90 -10.83
C ILE A 308 -7.37 5.57 -11.52
N LEU A 309 -7.60 5.25 -12.80
CA LEU A 309 -8.69 5.82 -13.60
C LEU A 309 -10.01 5.12 -13.33
N GLY A 310 -9.98 3.81 -13.13
CA GLY A 310 -11.15 3.00 -12.88
C GLY A 310 -10.77 1.57 -12.51
N VAL A 311 -11.71 0.83 -11.96
CA VAL A 311 -11.52 -0.57 -11.57
C VAL A 311 -12.73 -1.41 -11.98
N SER A 312 -12.50 -2.66 -12.37
CA SER A 312 -13.55 -3.65 -12.64
C SER A 312 -14.31 -4.00 -11.35
N GLY A 313 -15.43 -4.71 -11.46
CA GLY A 313 -15.94 -5.49 -10.34
C GLY A 313 -14.96 -6.59 -9.97
N HIS A 314 -15.15 -7.17 -8.77
CA HIS A 314 -14.41 -8.35 -8.32
C HIS A 314 -14.56 -9.51 -9.33
N LEU A 315 -13.46 -10.17 -9.64
CA LEU A 315 -13.37 -11.29 -10.57
C LEU A 315 -12.85 -12.52 -9.84
N GLU A 316 -13.61 -13.59 -9.86
CA GLU A 316 -13.14 -14.89 -9.36
C GLU A 316 -12.03 -15.46 -10.24
N ALA A 317 -11.27 -16.44 -9.72
CA ALA A 317 -10.35 -17.19 -10.56
C ALA A 317 -11.07 -17.85 -11.75
N GLY A 318 -10.51 -17.73 -12.95
CA GLY A 318 -11.11 -18.22 -14.19
C GLY A 318 -11.09 -17.20 -15.32
N THR A 319 -11.82 -17.51 -16.42
CA THR A 319 -11.90 -16.62 -17.58
C THR A 319 -13.21 -15.85 -17.58
N HIS A 320 -13.11 -14.53 -17.64
CA HIS A 320 -14.22 -13.59 -17.71
C HIS A 320 -14.22 -12.90 -19.08
N MET A 321 -15.36 -12.86 -19.73
CA MET A 321 -15.54 -12.19 -21.04
C MET A 321 -16.18 -10.83 -20.85
N ASN A 322 -15.82 -9.88 -21.72
CA ASN A 322 -16.40 -8.53 -21.74
C ASN A 322 -16.33 -7.82 -20.35
N VAL A 323 -15.13 -7.83 -19.76
CA VAL A 323 -14.90 -7.19 -18.47
C VAL A 323 -14.92 -5.67 -18.63
N THR A 324 -15.88 -5.02 -18.00
CA THR A 324 -16.08 -3.57 -18.11
C THR A 324 -15.43 -2.86 -16.93
N ILE A 325 -14.63 -1.83 -17.23
CA ILE A 325 -13.98 -0.95 -16.26
C ILE A 325 -14.60 0.44 -16.37
N PRO A 326 -15.46 0.85 -15.42
CA PRO A 326 -16.04 2.19 -15.39
C PRO A 326 -15.03 3.22 -14.86
N PHE A 327 -15.10 4.46 -15.34
CA PHE A 327 -14.31 5.58 -14.82
C PHE A 327 -15.00 6.93 -15.05
N GLY A 328 -14.65 7.95 -14.26
CA GLY A 328 -15.30 9.25 -14.27
C GLY A 328 -14.99 10.09 -15.50
N ALA A 329 -15.92 10.98 -15.87
CA ALA A 329 -15.74 11.89 -16.99
C ALA A 329 -14.60 12.91 -16.77
N ASP A 330 -14.32 13.26 -15.54
CA ASP A 330 -13.21 14.12 -15.10
C ASP A 330 -11.83 13.45 -15.30
N GLN A 331 -11.78 12.14 -15.27
CA GLN A 331 -10.57 11.35 -15.49
C GLN A 331 -10.20 11.20 -16.97
N VAL A 332 -11.18 11.35 -17.89
CA VAL A 332 -10.94 11.27 -19.34
C VAL A 332 -9.95 12.32 -19.83
N ALA A 333 -9.96 13.52 -19.26
CA ALA A 333 -9.03 14.59 -19.62
C ALA A 333 -7.57 14.30 -19.24
N SER A 334 -7.34 13.40 -18.27
CA SER A 334 -6.01 12.96 -17.84
C SER A 334 -5.55 11.67 -18.53
N VAL A 335 -6.45 11.03 -19.30
CA VAL A 335 -6.15 9.84 -20.11
C VAL A 335 -5.77 10.31 -21.49
N GLY A 336 -4.52 10.15 -21.88
CA GLY A 336 -4.10 10.32 -23.29
C GLY A 336 -4.71 9.22 -24.19
N ASP A 337 -4.18 9.07 -25.38
CA ASP A 337 -4.60 8.01 -26.33
C ASP A 337 -4.22 6.60 -25.85
N THR A 338 -3.45 6.47 -24.75
CA THR A 338 -2.96 5.19 -24.20
C THR A 338 -3.29 5.08 -22.73
N ALA A 339 -3.81 3.93 -22.32
CA ALA A 339 -3.98 3.52 -20.93
C ALA A 339 -3.42 2.11 -20.74
N PHE A 340 -3.42 1.62 -19.53
CA PHE A 340 -2.94 0.28 -19.17
C PHE A 340 -4.00 -0.44 -18.34
N ALA A 341 -4.36 -1.65 -18.75
CA ALA A 341 -5.16 -2.56 -17.94
C ALA A 341 -4.22 -3.45 -17.13
N MET A 342 -4.26 -3.34 -15.81
CA MET A 342 -3.41 -4.09 -14.89
C MET A 342 -4.26 -4.99 -14.01
N ALA A 343 -3.89 -6.25 -13.92
CA ALA A 343 -4.50 -7.16 -12.96
C ALA A 343 -3.94 -6.93 -11.55
N HIS A 344 -4.82 -7.00 -10.57
CA HIS A 344 -4.53 -6.91 -9.15
C HIS A 344 -5.07 -8.13 -8.42
N VAL A 345 -4.38 -8.56 -7.38
CA VAL A 345 -4.79 -9.66 -6.51
C VAL A 345 -5.76 -9.11 -5.47
N ASP A 346 -6.87 -9.82 -5.24
CA ASP A 346 -7.75 -9.55 -4.09
C ASP A 346 -7.13 -10.12 -2.82
N ASP A 347 -7.07 -9.33 -1.75
CA ASP A 347 -6.59 -9.76 -0.43
C ASP A 347 -7.59 -10.67 0.31
N GLY A 348 -8.73 -10.98 -0.33
CA GLY A 348 -9.76 -11.89 0.15
C GLY A 348 -10.99 -11.20 0.71
N ASP A 349 -11.07 -9.87 0.68
CA ASP A 349 -12.21 -9.10 1.18
C ASP A 349 -13.22 -8.71 0.08
N GLY A 350 -12.86 -8.89 -1.21
CA GLY A 350 -13.69 -8.57 -2.37
C GLY A 350 -13.86 -7.08 -2.63
N VAL A 351 -13.04 -6.24 -2.00
CA VAL A 351 -13.09 -4.77 -2.10
C VAL A 351 -11.74 -4.24 -2.57
N TYR A 352 -11.71 -3.58 -3.72
CA TYR A 352 -10.47 -3.01 -4.25
C TYR A 352 -9.93 -1.86 -3.38
N THR A 353 -8.75 -2.03 -2.80
CA THR A 353 -8.13 -1.09 -1.86
C THR A 353 -6.68 -0.71 -2.19
N PHE A 354 -6.23 -0.94 -3.43
CA PHE A 354 -4.92 -0.46 -3.89
C PHE A 354 -4.80 1.08 -3.72
N PRO A 355 -3.67 1.62 -3.21
CA PRO A 355 -2.39 0.97 -2.95
C PRO A 355 -2.21 0.39 -1.54
N MET A 356 -3.25 0.30 -0.74
CA MET A 356 -3.18 -0.17 0.64
C MET A 356 -2.98 -1.70 0.70
N SER A 357 -3.79 -2.42 -0.06
CA SER A 357 -3.70 -3.85 -0.33
C SER A 357 -3.95 -4.12 -1.83
N ASP A 358 -4.38 -5.28 -2.25
CA ASP A 358 -4.66 -5.63 -3.65
C ASP A 358 -3.50 -5.29 -4.60
N GLY A 359 -2.33 -5.80 -4.32
CA GLY A 359 -1.12 -5.57 -5.11
C GLY A 359 -1.27 -6.00 -6.57
N PRO A 360 -0.37 -5.57 -7.47
CA PRO A 360 -0.34 -6.04 -8.84
C PRO A 360 -0.20 -7.55 -8.93
N PHE A 361 -0.89 -8.14 -9.88
CA PHE A 361 -0.75 -9.57 -10.20
C PHE A 361 0.55 -9.80 -10.98
N PHE A 362 1.39 -10.73 -10.51
CA PHE A 362 2.59 -11.15 -11.21
C PHE A 362 2.44 -12.58 -11.73
N GLN A 363 2.96 -12.84 -12.92
CA GLN A 363 3.10 -14.16 -13.50
C GLN A 363 4.52 -14.33 -14.01
N ASP A 364 5.24 -15.35 -13.56
CA ASP A 364 6.64 -15.59 -13.87
C ASP A 364 7.54 -14.35 -13.60
N GLY A 365 7.28 -13.65 -12.47
CA GLY A 365 7.99 -12.43 -12.11
C GLY A 365 7.66 -11.21 -12.97
N VAL A 366 6.70 -11.32 -13.89
CA VAL A 366 6.27 -10.23 -14.77
C VAL A 366 4.87 -9.76 -14.37
N MET A 367 4.74 -8.47 -14.15
CA MET A 367 3.45 -7.84 -13.84
C MET A 367 2.47 -8.05 -15.00
N LEU A 368 1.26 -8.52 -14.71
CA LEU A 368 0.20 -8.69 -15.71
C LEU A 368 -0.45 -7.34 -16.02
N VAL A 369 0.09 -6.68 -17.02
CA VAL A 369 -0.38 -5.37 -17.49
C VAL A 369 -0.36 -5.34 -19.03
N GLU A 370 -1.43 -4.83 -19.61
CA GLU A 370 -1.56 -4.72 -21.07
C GLU A 370 -1.88 -3.27 -21.47
N PRO A 371 -1.11 -2.69 -22.40
CA PRO A 371 -1.41 -1.38 -22.94
C PRO A 371 -2.65 -1.46 -23.85
N LEU A 372 -3.49 -0.43 -23.79
CA LEU A 372 -4.62 -0.27 -24.69
C LEU A 372 -4.67 1.15 -25.25
N THR A 373 -5.06 1.26 -26.52
CA THR A 373 -5.31 2.56 -27.15
C THR A 373 -6.79 2.89 -27.01
N LEU A 374 -7.09 4.00 -26.37
CA LEU A 374 -8.46 4.50 -26.21
C LEU A 374 -8.95 5.17 -27.50
N ARG A 375 -10.19 4.89 -27.91
CA ARG A 375 -10.77 5.40 -29.15
C ARG A 375 -12.20 5.87 -28.97
#